data_e2abcb93a89350e9b32da363c3d21959
#
_entry.id   e2abcb93a89350e9b32da363c3d21959
#
_cell.length_a   1.000
_cell.length_b   1.000
_cell.length_c   1.000
_cell.angle_alpha   90.00
_cell.angle_beta   90.00
_cell.angle_gamma   90.00
#
_symmetry.space_group_name_H-M   'P 1'
#
loop_
_entity.id
_entity.type
_entity.pdbx_description
1 polymer ?
#
loop_
_entity_poly.entity_id
_entity_poly.type
_entity_poly.pdbx_seq_one_letter_code
_entity_poly.pdbx_strand_id
1 'polypeptide(L)'
;MTNKALYKTICEQHPEIPVCAQYHWLNAVCTRWDVAIAMKGDQVRGVWAYPLEQKAGVTLVRNPFFTPYLGPTVFFPHDMKESNRDRYEHETIAELLKQLPRADVWSLSMPPGLKQAGLFKQYGLEQTVQQTFLIDLRHDEATLLGNMKDSLRKNIRQAEKDMTVVADPAALPELFSFYTAMLARKKKAPAMSQQAMQQLLDTCVANDCGTLWVARDNNTIHGILWHVWDGQCGYALSLGQNPESDNYRAMSLLMWHAMKESKRRGQQTFDCEGSMDPGVERFYRSFGGRRELYLVLSKNESAVWKLKQMIRG
;
A
#
# COMPACT_ATOMS: atom_id res chain seq x y z
N MET A 1 -7.93 11.18 27.08
CA MET A 1 -8.07 10.20 25.97
C MET A 1 -6.67 9.99 25.40
N THR A 2 -6.24 8.77 25.10
CA THR A 2 -4.95 8.53 24.44
C THR A 2 -5.04 8.92 22.96
N ASN A 3 -3.91 9.28 22.33
CA ASN A 3 -3.88 9.59 20.91
C ASN A 3 -4.49 8.46 20.05
N LYS A 4 -4.25 7.20 20.42
CA LYS A 4 -4.85 6.04 19.72
C LYS A 4 -6.38 5.98 19.81
N ALA A 5 -6.95 6.30 20.97
CA ALA A 5 -8.42 6.30 21.13
C ALA A 5 -9.04 7.42 20.28
N LEU A 6 -8.43 8.61 20.26
CA LEU A 6 -8.84 9.70 19.39
C LEU A 6 -8.67 9.34 17.92
N TYR A 7 -7.55 8.69 17.57
CA TYR A 7 -7.28 8.28 16.18
C TYR A 7 -8.31 7.28 15.65
N LYS A 8 -8.81 6.37 16.49
CA LYS A 8 -9.90 5.47 16.08
C LYS A 8 -11.11 6.26 15.60
N THR A 9 -11.53 7.26 16.37
CA THR A 9 -12.66 8.13 15.99
C THR A 9 -12.36 8.95 14.74
N ILE A 10 -11.11 9.44 14.58
CA ILE A 10 -10.69 10.15 13.38
C ILE A 10 -10.79 9.24 12.15
N CYS A 11 -10.34 7.98 12.24
CA CYS A 11 -10.47 7.03 11.12
C CYS A 11 -11.92 6.77 10.72
N GLU A 12 -12.84 6.72 11.69
CA GLU A 12 -14.28 6.55 11.44
C GLU A 12 -14.90 7.76 10.71
N GLN A 13 -14.35 8.96 10.92
CA GLN A 13 -14.83 10.22 10.33
C GLN A 13 -14.14 10.59 9.01
N HIS A 14 -12.97 9.99 8.73
CA HIS A 14 -12.07 10.33 7.62
C HIS A 14 -11.75 9.10 6.77
N PRO A 15 -12.70 8.64 5.92
CA PRO A 15 -12.49 7.48 5.04
C PRO A 15 -11.41 7.71 3.97
N GLU A 16 -10.94 8.96 3.80
CA GLU A 16 -9.81 9.32 2.94
C GLU A 16 -8.44 8.97 3.53
N ILE A 17 -8.36 8.60 4.82
CA ILE A 17 -7.12 8.05 5.38
C ILE A 17 -6.80 6.74 4.65
N PRO A 18 -5.59 6.61 4.05
CA PRO A 18 -5.22 5.40 3.34
C PRO A 18 -5.43 4.12 4.15
N VAL A 19 -5.91 3.05 3.50
CA VAL A 19 -6.24 1.79 4.18
C VAL A 19 -5.13 1.29 5.09
N CYS A 20 -3.87 1.43 4.65
CA CYS A 20 -2.69 1.00 5.41
C CYS A 20 -2.42 1.84 6.68
N ALA A 21 -2.99 3.02 6.77
CA ALA A 21 -2.90 3.90 7.93
C ALA A 21 -4.12 3.79 8.86
N GLN A 22 -5.17 3.09 8.46
CA GLN A 22 -6.38 2.92 9.28
C GLN A 22 -6.09 2.19 10.60
N TYR A 23 -6.84 2.55 11.64
CA TYR A 23 -6.68 1.99 12.99
C TYR A 23 -6.71 0.46 13.03
N HIS A 24 -7.66 -0.17 12.33
CA HIS A 24 -7.81 -1.61 12.28
C HIS A 24 -6.63 -2.30 11.57
N TRP A 25 -6.12 -1.69 10.50
CA TRP A 25 -4.93 -2.19 9.79
C TRP A 25 -3.70 -2.20 10.68
N LEU A 26 -3.40 -1.08 11.32
CA LEU A 26 -2.24 -0.94 12.20
C LEU A 26 -2.27 -1.91 13.39
N ASN A 27 -3.46 -2.18 13.94
CA ASN A 27 -3.61 -3.20 14.97
C ASN A 27 -3.38 -4.63 14.46
N ALA A 28 -3.65 -4.91 13.19
CA ALA A 28 -3.40 -6.23 12.59
C ALA A 28 -1.92 -6.47 12.27
N VAL A 29 -1.19 -5.43 11.84
CA VAL A 29 0.19 -5.58 11.32
C VAL A 29 1.29 -5.13 12.29
N CYS A 30 0.95 -4.36 13.33
CA CYS A 30 1.91 -3.81 14.29
C CYS A 30 1.71 -4.39 15.68
N THR A 31 2.77 -4.92 16.27
CA THR A 31 2.78 -5.25 17.71
C THR A 31 2.70 -3.99 18.56
N ARG A 32 3.36 -2.92 18.13
CA ARG A 32 3.38 -1.61 18.78
C ARG A 32 3.38 -0.51 17.73
N TRP A 33 2.53 0.46 17.89
CA TRP A 33 2.46 1.67 17.05
C TRP A 33 1.88 2.82 17.85
N ASP A 34 2.00 4.06 17.36
CA ASP A 34 1.37 5.24 17.92
C ASP A 34 1.06 6.24 16.79
N VAL A 35 0.50 7.41 17.12
CA VAL A 35 0.08 8.41 16.15
C VAL A 35 0.39 9.81 16.63
N ALA A 36 0.95 10.63 15.76
CA ALA A 36 1.03 12.07 15.88
C ALA A 36 -0.26 12.70 15.34
N ILE A 37 -0.80 13.70 16.03
CA ILE A 37 -2.05 14.38 15.65
C ILE A 37 -1.81 15.89 15.71
N ALA A 38 -1.92 16.57 14.57
CA ALA A 38 -1.85 18.02 14.49
C ALA A 38 -3.25 18.62 14.68
N MET A 39 -3.39 19.54 15.63
CA MET A 39 -4.65 20.17 16.00
C MET A 39 -4.60 21.69 15.84
N LYS A 40 -5.74 22.32 15.54
CA LYS A 40 -5.93 23.77 15.66
C LYS A 40 -7.24 24.03 16.40
N GLY A 41 -7.15 24.35 17.68
CA GLY A 41 -8.31 24.29 18.57
C GLY A 41 -8.82 22.84 18.63
N ASP A 42 -10.11 22.64 18.39
CA ASP A 42 -10.74 21.32 18.38
C ASP A 42 -10.70 20.65 16.99
N GLN A 43 -10.16 21.32 15.96
CA GLN A 43 -10.11 20.77 14.60
C GLN A 43 -8.83 19.98 14.38
N VAL A 44 -8.96 18.74 13.92
CA VAL A 44 -7.84 17.93 13.45
C VAL A 44 -7.39 18.44 12.07
N ARG A 45 -6.10 18.81 11.96
CA ARG A 45 -5.48 19.25 10.69
C ARG A 45 -4.81 18.11 9.94
N GLY A 46 -4.31 17.13 10.66
CA GLY A 46 -3.64 15.98 10.06
C GLY A 46 -3.19 14.97 11.08
N VAL A 47 -2.85 13.80 10.60
CA VAL A 47 -2.41 12.65 11.41
C VAL A 47 -1.21 11.97 10.76
N TRP A 48 -0.39 11.33 11.58
CA TRP A 48 0.69 10.46 11.10
C TRP A 48 0.87 9.28 12.06
N ALA A 49 0.33 8.14 11.68
CA ALA A 49 0.54 6.90 12.42
C ALA A 49 1.92 6.33 12.10
N TYR A 50 2.60 5.78 13.11
CA TYR A 50 3.93 5.21 12.97
C TYR A 50 4.10 3.95 13.81
N PRO A 51 4.72 2.89 13.24
CA PRO A 51 5.07 1.69 13.98
C PRO A 51 6.29 1.96 14.87
N LEU A 52 6.38 1.20 15.96
CA LEU A 52 7.49 1.21 16.89
C LEU A 52 7.95 -0.21 17.13
N GLU A 53 9.09 -0.58 16.58
CA GLU A 53 9.71 -1.88 16.85
C GLU A 53 10.93 -1.70 17.75
N GLN A 54 11.16 -2.68 18.63
CA GLN A 54 12.40 -2.80 19.38
C GLN A 54 13.10 -4.10 18.98
N LYS A 55 14.33 -4.02 18.51
CA LYS A 55 15.12 -5.19 18.12
C LYS A 55 16.58 -5.03 18.50
N ALA A 56 17.06 -5.91 19.39
CA ALA A 56 18.44 -5.87 19.90
C ALA A 56 18.86 -4.49 20.45
N GLY A 57 18.00 -3.85 21.25
CA GLY A 57 18.25 -2.54 21.85
C GLY A 57 18.12 -1.35 20.88
N VAL A 58 17.75 -1.59 19.61
CA VAL A 58 17.57 -0.56 18.58
C VAL A 58 16.09 -0.27 18.39
N THR A 59 15.70 1.00 18.41
CA THR A 59 14.32 1.46 18.10
C THR A 59 14.19 1.71 16.61
N LEU A 60 13.20 1.07 16.00
CA LEU A 60 12.96 1.09 14.56
C LEU A 60 11.57 1.68 14.27
N VAL A 61 11.51 2.60 13.31
CA VAL A 61 10.27 3.10 12.69
C VAL A 61 10.34 2.75 11.20
N ARG A 62 9.58 1.74 10.79
CA ARG A 62 9.59 1.26 9.40
C ARG A 62 8.23 0.73 8.99
N ASN A 63 7.94 0.71 7.68
CA ASN A 63 6.70 0.11 7.20
C ASN A 63 6.55 -1.31 7.70
N PRO A 64 5.39 -1.65 8.30
CA PRO A 64 5.04 -3.05 8.57
C PRO A 64 4.90 -3.83 7.27
N PHE A 65 4.80 -5.13 7.40
CA PHE A 65 4.53 -5.99 6.25
C PHE A 65 3.19 -5.63 5.60
N PHE A 66 3.09 -5.78 4.29
CA PHE A 66 1.90 -5.41 3.52
C PHE A 66 1.40 -3.98 3.76
N THR A 67 2.28 -3.08 4.13
CA THR A 67 1.97 -1.67 4.32
C THR A 67 2.83 -0.85 3.37
N PRO A 68 2.41 -0.66 2.12
CA PRO A 68 3.24 -0.04 1.08
C PRO A 68 3.60 1.40 1.41
N TYR A 69 2.66 2.13 2.03
CA TYR A 69 2.83 3.53 2.39
C TYR A 69 2.39 3.78 3.82
N LEU A 70 3.15 4.62 4.54
CA LEU A 70 2.77 5.07 5.87
C LEU A 70 3.38 6.45 6.15
N GLY A 71 2.62 7.48 5.87
CA GLY A 71 3.02 8.88 5.97
C GLY A 71 1.93 9.77 6.57
N PRO A 72 2.14 11.08 6.58
CA PRO A 72 1.15 12.02 7.06
C PRO A 72 -0.06 12.06 6.13
N THR A 73 -1.25 12.15 6.73
CA THR A 73 -2.49 12.51 6.05
C THR A 73 -2.89 13.90 6.52
N VAL A 74 -3.11 14.83 5.60
CA VAL A 74 -3.49 16.22 5.88
C VAL A 74 -4.95 16.44 5.47
N PHE A 75 -5.75 16.94 6.39
CA PHE A 75 -7.17 17.25 6.16
C PHE A 75 -7.32 18.72 5.78
N PHE A 76 -7.58 18.96 4.49
CA PHE A 76 -7.76 20.32 3.98
C PHE A 76 -9.20 20.80 4.24
N PRO A 77 -9.41 22.02 4.81
CA PRO A 77 -10.73 22.63 4.82
C PRO A 77 -11.35 22.71 3.43
N HIS A 78 -12.65 22.44 3.34
CA HIS A 78 -13.36 22.33 2.06
C HIS A 78 -13.26 23.60 1.19
N ASP A 79 -13.28 24.76 1.83
CA ASP A 79 -13.27 26.09 1.20
C ASP A 79 -11.87 26.70 1.07
N MET A 80 -10.81 25.89 1.34
CA MET A 80 -9.44 26.40 1.28
C MET A 80 -9.02 26.74 -0.15
N LYS A 81 -8.54 27.98 -0.33
CA LYS A 81 -7.96 28.42 -1.60
C LYS A 81 -6.71 27.60 -1.94
N GLU A 82 -6.56 27.21 -3.21
CA GLU A 82 -5.42 26.42 -3.70
C GLU A 82 -4.07 27.07 -3.32
N SER A 83 -3.98 28.41 -3.41
CA SER A 83 -2.78 29.18 -3.04
C SER A 83 -2.33 29.02 -1.57
N ASN A 84 -3.22 28.53 -0.68
CA ASN A 84 -2.91 28.34 0.73
C ASN A 84 -2.60 26.86 1.07
N ARG A 85 -2.87 25.93 0.17
CA ARG A 85 -2.75 24.48 0.44
C ARG A 85 -1.32 24.06 0.76
N ASP A 86 -0.34 24.49 -0.04
CA ASP A 86 1.04 24.13 0.18
C ASP A 86 1.55 24.58 1.57
N ARG A 87 1.26 25.83 1.94
CA ARG A 87 1.63 26.34 3.26
C ARG A 87 0.91 25.58 4.39
N TYR A 88 -0.36 25.27 4.22
CA TYR A 88 -1.13 24.53 5.21
C TYR A 88 -0.60 23.12 5.41
N GLU A 89 -0.29 22.43 4.31
CA GLU A 89 0.34 21.11 4.34
C GLU A 89 1.69 21.16 5.05
N HIS A 90 2.56 22.12 4.66
CA HIS A 90 3.88 22.31 5.25
C HIS A 90 3.79 22.51 6.78
N GLU A 91 2.97 23.45 7.24
CA GLU A 91 2.77 23.73 8.67
C GLU A 91 2.25 22.52 9.42
N THR A 92 1.28 21.80 8.84
CA THR A 92 0.68 20.61 9.45
C THR A 92 1.69 19.47 9.58
N ILE A 93 2.45 19.19 8.53
CA ILE A 93 3.48 18.14 8.56
C ILE A 93 4.62 18.51 9.51
N ALA A 94 5.01 19.80 9.57
CA ALA A 94 6.01 20.26 10.53
C ALA A 94 5.57 20.04 11.98
N GLU A 95 4.29 20.24 12.28
CA GLU A 95 3.72 19.97 13.60
C GLU A 95 3.70 18.46 13.92
N LEU A 96 3.33 17.63 12.95
CA LEU A 96 3.37 16.17 13.10
C LEU A 96 4.79 15.66 13.34
N LEU A 97 5.77 16.15 12.59
CA LEU A 97 7.18 15.77 12.71
C LEU A 97 7.74 16.04 14.13
N LYS A 98 7.32 17.11 14.79
CA LYS A 98 7.73 17.43 16.17
C LYS A 98 7.23 16.41 17.19
N GLN A 99 6.17 15.69 16.90
CA GLN A 99 5.55 14.69 17.76
C GLN A 99 6.08 13.27 17.51
N LEU A 100 6.81 13.06 16.41
CA LEU A 100 7.35 11.74 16.10
C LEU A 100 8.42 11.32 17.11
N PRO A 101 8.53 10.02 17.44
CA PRO A 101 9.47 9.52 18.42
C PRO A 101 10.91 9.67 17.94
N ARG A 102 11.83 9.75 18.90
CA ARG A 102 13.24 9.49 18.58
C ARG A 102 13.41 8.00 18.28
N ALA A 103 13.99 7.68 17.13
CA ALA A 103 14.28 6.31 16.74
C ALA A 103 15.67 6.25 16.10
N ASP A 104 16.37 5.13 16.35
CA ASP A 104 17.71 4.90 15.83
C ASP A 104 17.71 4.65 14.33
N VAL A 105 16.63 4.05 13.83
CA VAL A 105 16.47 3.73 12.41
C VAL A 105 15.07 4.12 11.93
N TRP A 106 15.03 4.85 10.83
CA TRP A 106 13.84 5.17 10.07
C TRP A 106 13.90 4.55 8.68
N SER A 107 12.78 4.01 8.20
CA SER A 107 12.61 3.52 6.84
C SER A 107 11.12 3.50 6.51
N LEU A 108 10.56 4.63 6.08
CA LEU A 108 9.13 4.79 5.77
C LEU A 108 8.93 5.22 4.32
N SER A 109 8.11 4.49 3.59
CA SER A 109 7.59 4.88 2.28
C SER A 109 6.40 5.82 2.46
N MET A 110 6.48 6.99 1.88
CA MET A 110 5.42 8.00 1.92
C MET A 110 4.34 7.70 0.87
N PRO A 111 3.08 8.11 1.09
CA PRO A 111 2.06 8.04 0.05
C PRO A 111 2.51 8.80 -1.22
N PRO A 112 2.14 8.32 -2.42
CA PRO A 112 2.36 9.07 -3.65
C PRO A 112 1.71 10.46 -3.60
N GLY A 113 2.38 11.44 -4.21
CA GLY A 113 1.88 12.83 -4.26
C GLY A 113 2.37 13.74 -3.15
N LEU A 114 3.01 13.22 -2.09
CA LEU A 114 3.59 14.05 -1.03
C LEU A 114 4.84 14.78 -1.54
N LYS A 115 4.85 16.13 -1.46
CA LYS A 115 5.87 16.98 -2.09
C LYS A 115 6.82 17.70 -1.11
N GLN A 116 6.65 17.53 0.19
CA GLN A 116 7.36 18.29 1.24
C GLN A 116 8.81 17.82 1.51
N ALA A 117 9.55 17.48 0.44
CA ALA A 117 10.91 16.94 0.52
C ALA A 117 11.87 17.80 1.34
N GLY A 118 11.82 19.14 1.14
CA GLY A 118 12.67 20.08 1.87
C GLY A 118 12.47 20.03 3.38
N LEU A 119 11.23 19.87 3.82
CA LEU A 119 10.88 19.78 5.23
C LEU A 119 11.48 18.52 5.89
N PHE A 120 11.35 17.35 5.26
CA PHE A 120 11.93 16.11 5.79
C PHE A 120 13.46 16.19 5.93
N LYS A 121 14.14 16.84 4.98
CA LYS A 121 15.57 17.08 5.06
C LYS A 121 15.96 17.94 6.27
N GLN A 122 15.18 18.97 6.58
CA GLN A 122 15.41 19.83 7.78
C GLN A 122 15.28 19.03 9.08
N TYR A 123 14.48 17.97 9.11
CA TYR A 123 14.36 17.04 10.24
C TYR A 123 15.39 15.90 10.23
N GLY A 124 16.41 15.98 9.37
CA GLY A 124 17.51 15.02 9.30
C GLY A 124 17.13 13.66 8.68
N LEU A 125 16.05 13.62 7.88
CA LEU A 125 15.61 12.43 7.16
C LEU A 125 16.20 12.48 5.74
N GLU A 126 16.99 11.47 5.39
CA GLU A 126 17.44 11.23 4.03
C GLU A 126 16.29 10.73 3.17
N GLN A 127 16.37 10.97 1.88
CA GLN A 127 15.29 10.67 0.95
C GLN A 127 15.82 9.90 -0.24
N THR A 128 15.17 8.82 -0.57
CA THR A 128 15.28 8.13 -1.86
C THR A 128 13.91 8.12 -2.54
N VAL A 129 13.89 7.78 -3.82
CA VAL A 129 12.67 7.82 -4.62
C VAL A 129 12.35 6.42 -5.14
N GLN A 130 11.10 6.05 -5.03
CA GLN A 130 10.52 4.88 -5.69
C GLN A 130 9.34 5.30 -6.57
N GLN A 131 8.72 4.35 -7.24
CA GLN A 131 7.64 4.63 -8.19
C GLN A 131 6.50 3.64 -8.06
N THR A 132 5.30 4.11 -8.37
CA THR A 132 4.12 3.31 -8.62
C THR A 132 3.45 3.69 -9.94
N PHE A 133 2.35 3.02 -10.28
CA PHE A 133 1.46 3.39 -11.38
C PHE A 133 0.05 3.57 -10.84
N LEU A 134 -0.47 4.79 -10.97
CA LEU A 134 -1.81 5.16 -10.60
C LEU A 134 -2.72 5.20 -11.83
N ILE A 135 -3.83 4.52 -11.77
CA ILE A 135 -4.84 4.47 -12.82
C ILE A 135 -6.03 5.33 -12.39
N ASP A 136 -6.43 6.26 -13.24
CA ASP A 136 -7.58 7.13 -13.01
C ASP A 136 -8.88 6.39 -13.36
N LEU A 137 -9.59 5.93 -12.35
CA LEU A 137 -10.83 5.17 -12.49
C LEU A 137 -12.06 6.04 -12.82
N ARG A 138 -11.93 7.37 -12.89
CA ARG A 138 -13.03 8.26 -13.30
C ARG A 138 -13.38 8.08 -14.78
N HIS A 139 -12.44 7.60 -15.58
CA HIS A 139 -12.71 7.21 -16.99
C HIS A 139 -13.65 6.00 -17.05
N ASP A 140 -14.42 5.89 -18.14
CA ASP A 140 -15.22 4.69 -18.41
C ASP A 140 -14.34 3.47 -18.75
N GLU A 141 -14.93 2.27 -18.70
CA GLU A 141 -14.20 1.02 -18.94
C GLU A 141 -13.61 0.94 -20.35
N ALA A 142 -14.28 1.51 -21.36
CA ALA A 142 -13.78 1.52 -22.73
C ALA A 142 -12.51 2.37 -22.86
N THR A 143 -12.50 3.53 -22.20
CA THR A 143 -11.32 4.41 -22.13
C THR A 143 -10.18 3.74 -21.34
N LEU A 144 -10.49 3.12 -20.20
CA LEU A 144 -9.48 2.38 -19.41
C LEU A 144 -8.84 1.27 -20.23
N LEU A 145 -9.64 0.46 -20.92
CA LEU A 145 -9.13 -0.56 -21.85
C LEU A 145 -8.35 0.05 -23.02
N GLY A 146 -8.84 1.18 -23.57
CA GLY A 146 -8.18 1.91 -24.67
C GLY A 146 -6.77 2.35 -24.31
N ASN A 147 -6.53 2.75 -23.06
CA ASN A 147 -5.23 3.18 -22.56
C ASN A 147 -4.23 2.02 -22.31
N MET A 148 -4.71 0.77 -22.25
CA MET A 148 -3.86 -0.40 -22.08
C MET A 148 -3.13 -0.78 -23.36
N LYS A 149 -1.99 -1.44 -23.24
CA LYS A 149 -1.30 -2.06 -24.38
C LYS A 149 -2.17 -3.10 -25.07
N ASP A 150 -2.09 -3.19 -26.40
CA ASP A 150 -2.86 -4.12 -27.22
C ASP A 150 -2.69 -5.58 -26.79
N SER A 151 -1.44 -5.98 -26.48
CA SER A 151 -1.16 -7.32 -26.00
C SER A 151 -1.85 -7.64 -24.68
N LEU A 152 -1.92 -6.65 -23.77
CA LEU A 152 -2.62 -6.81 -22.49
C LEU A 152 -4.13 -6.96 -22.70
N ARG A 153 -4.74 -6.11 -23.54
CA ARG A 153 -6.16 -6.24 -23.90
C ARG A 153 -6.51 -7.60 -24.50
N LYS A 154 -5.63 -8.13 -25.38
CA LYS A 154 -5.79 -9.48 -25.94
C LYS A 154 -5.73 -10.55 -24.85
N ASN A 155 -4.78 -10.43 -23.91
CA ASN A 155 -4.65 -11.36 -22.79
C ASN A 155 -5.91 -11.34 -21.90
N ILE A 156 -6.43 -10.16 -21.55
CA ILE A 156 -7.66 -10.01 -20.75
C ILE A 156 -8.84 -10.69 -21.46
N ARG A 157 -9.10 -10.34 -22.73
CA ARG A 157 -10.20 -10.93 -23.51
C ARG A 157 -10.12 -12.44 -23.67
N GLN A 158 -8.90 -12.98 -23.79
CA GLN A 158 -8.73 -14.43 -23.86
C GLN A 158 -8.94 -15.07 -22.49
N ALA A 159 -8.41 -14.47 -21.44
CA ALA A 159 -8.58 -14.95 -20.08
C ALA A 159 -10.06 -14.97 -19.63
N GLU A 160 -10.85 -13.96 -20.03
CA GLU A 160 -12.30 -13.91 -19.76
C GLU A 160 -13.10 -15.06 -20.40
N LYS A 161 -12.56 -15.72 -21.44
CA LYS A 161 -13.20 -16.90 -22.04
C LYS A 161 -12.82 -18.19 -21.32
N ASP A 162 -11.60 -18.25 -20.82
CA ASP A 162 -11.00 -19.47 -20.29
C ASP A 162 -11.14 -19.60 -18.76
N MET A 163 -11.37 -18.49 -18.06
CA MET A 163 -11.36 -18.41 -16.59
C MET A 163 -12.47 -17.56 -16.02
N THR A 164 -12.86 -17.87 -14.78
CA THR A 164 -13.70 -17.04 -13.95
C THR A 164 -12.90 -16.39 -12.84
N VAL A 165 -13.33 -15.20 -12.38
CA VAL A 165 -12.80 -14.54 -11.19
C VAL A 165 -13.86 -14.52 -10.11
N VAL A 166 -13.52 -15.04 -8.94
CA VAL A 166 -14.41 -15.10 -7.78
C VAL A 166 -13.72 -14.52 -6.54
N ALA A 167 -14.51 -13.97 -5.62
CA ALA A 167 -14.02 -13.63 -4.29
C ALA A 167 -13.91 -14.90 -3.45
N ASP A 168 -12.72 -15.21 -2.98
CA ASP A 168 -12.48 -16.39 -2.16
C ASP A 168 -11.40 -16.13 -1.10
N PRO A 169 -11.75 -15.54 0.05
CA PRO A 169 -10.80 -15.34 1.15
C PRO A 169 -10.20 -16.64 1.69
N ALA A 170 -10.83 -17.79 1.48
CA ALA A 170 -10.31 -19.08 1.92
C ALA A 170 -9.09 -19.54 1.12
N ALA A 171 -8.82 -18.93 -0.05
CA ALA A 171 -7.65 -19.23 -0.90
C ALA A 171 -6.33 -18.57 -0.40
N LEU A 172 -6.28 -18.10 0.85
CA LEU A 172 -5.05 -17.54 1.40
C LEU A 172 -3.88 -18.55 1.47
N PRO A 173 -4.10 -19.83 1.84
CA PRO A 173 -3.02 -20.82 1.83
C PRO A 173 -2.35 -20.96 0.45
N GLU A 174 -3.13 -20.94 -0.63
CA GLU A 174 -2.62 -20.97 -2.00
C GLU A 174 -1.83 -19.70 -2.33
N LEU A 175 -2.35 -18.52 -1.99
CA LEU A 175 -1.63 -17.27 -2.18
C LEU A 175 -0.29 -17.28 -1.42
N PHE A 176 -0.28 -17.77 -0.17
CA PHE A 176 0.95 -17.90 0.61
C PHE A 176 1.94 -18.89 -0.03
N SER A 177 1.44 -20.00 -0.56
CA SER A 177 2.24 -20.98 -1.31
C SER A 177 2.88 -20.36 -2.56
N PHE A 178 2.10 -19.61 -3.37
CA PHE A 178 2.60 -18.92 -4.56
C PHE A 178 3.65 -17.85 -4.21
N TYR A 179 3.39 -17.10 -3.14
CA TYR A 179 4.33 -16.10 -2.60
C TYR A 179 5.65 -16.73 -2.16
N THR A 180 5.60 -17.82 -1.40
CA THR A 180 6.80 -18.51 -0.92
C THR A 180 7.59 -19.17 -2.05
N ALA A 181 6.91 -19.75 -3.04
CA ALA A 181 7.54 -20.28 -4.24
C ALA A 181 8.27 -19.19 -5.05
N MET A 182 7.65 -18.02 -5.20
CA MET A 182 8.27 -16.86 -5.86
C MET A 182 9.52 -16.38 -5.09
N LEU A 183 9.46 -16.30 -3.75
CA LEU A 183 10.60 -15.92 -2.93
C LEU A 183 11.73 -16.94 -2.97
N ALA A 184 11.41 -18.26 -2.98
CA ALA A 184 12.40 -19.32 -3.08
C ALA A 184 13.21 -19.23 -4.39
N ARG A 185 12.57 -18.90 -5.52
CA ARG A 185 13.26 -18.63 -6.80
C ARG A 185 14.25 -17.46 -6.70
N LYS A 186 13.95 -16.46 -5.84
CA LYS A 186 14.82 -15.30 -5.55
C LYS A 186 15.79 -15.56 -4.38
N LYS A 187 15.88 -16.79 -3.86
CA LYS A 187 16.67 -17.19 -2.67
C LYS A 187 16.36 -16.35 -1.42
N LYS A 188 15.09 -15.98 -1.24
CA LYS A 188 14.60 -15.20 -0.10
C LYS A 188 13.63 -16.03 0.73
N ALA A 189 13.64 -15.82 2.05
CA ALA A 189 12.62 -16.36 2.94
C ALA A 189 11.44 -15.40 3.08
N PRO A 190 10.21 -15.90 3.34
CA PRO A 190 9.07 -15.05 3.65
C PRO A 190 9.36 -14.28 4.95
N ALA A 191 9.07 -13.00 4.93
CA ALA A 191 9.29 -12.14 6.09
C ALA A 191 8.08 -12.12 7.04
N MET A 192 6.97 -12.75 6.64
CA MET A 192 5.71 -12.87 7.40
C MET A 192 5.24 -14.33 7.37
N SER A 193 4.63 -14.78 8.46
CA SER A 193 3.98 -16.10 8.51
C SER A 193 2.61 -16.08 7.83
N GLN A 194 2.13 -17.26 7.41
CA GLN A 194 0.76 -17.41 6.88
C GLN A 194 -0.28 -16.94 7.91
N GLN A 195 -0.06 -17.23 9.20
CA GLN A 195 -0.97 -16.81 10.26
C GLN A 195 -1.09 -15.28 10.35
N ALA A 196 0.00 -14.54 10.20
CA ALA A 196 -0.03 -13.07 10.21
C ALA A 196 -0.73 -12.52 8.94
N MET A 197 -0.57 -13.18 7.78
CA MET A 197 -1.34 -12.85 6.58
C MET A 197 -2.84 -13.11 6.78
N GLN A 198 -3.21 -14.23 7.42
CA GLN A 198 -4.60 -14.56 7.72
C GLN A 198 -5.23 -13.50 8.64
N GLN A 199 -4.54 -13.12 9.71
CA GLN A 199 -5.03 -12.09 10.63
C GLN A 199 -5.30 -10.75 9.92
N LEU A 200 -4.43 -10.34 8.99
CA LEU A 200 -4.64 -9.14 8.19
C LEU A 200 -5.82 -9.31 7.23
N LEU A 201 -5.93 -10.44 6.55
CA LEU A 201 -7.04 -10.71 5.62
C LEU A 201 -8.38 -10.72 6.36
N ASP A 202 -8.47 -11.40 7.51
CA ASP A 202 -9.67 -11.42 8.34
C ASP A 202 -10.07 -10.00 8.78
N THR A 203 -9.07 -9.17 9.12
CA THR A 203 -9.29 -7.76 9.43
C THR A 203 -9.81 -6.98 8.23
N CYS A 204 -9.27 -7.21 7.03
CA CYS A 204 -9.74 -6.56 5.81
C CYS A 204 -11.19 -6.95 5.47
N VAL A 205 -11.52 -8.23 5.57
CA VAL A 205 -12.89 -8.73 5.33
C VAL A 205 -13.87 -8.17 6.35
N ALA A 206 -13.52 -8.19 7.64
CA ALA A 206 -14.37 -7.69 8.72
C ALA A 206 -14.65 -6.18 8.63
N ASN A 207 -13.76 -5.40 8.01
CA ASN A 207 -13.91 -3.95 7.84
C ASN A 207 -14.29 -3.54 6.40
N ASP A 208 -14.70 -4.49 5.56
CA ASP A 208 -15.01 -4.27 4.13
C ASP A 208 -13.95 -3.42 3.40
N CYS A 209 -12.68 -3.72 3.62
CA CYS A 209 -11.56 -2.99 3.01
C CYS A 209 -10.59 -3.88 2.22
N GLY A 210 -10.94 -5.14 1.96
CA GLY A 210 -10.13 -6.02 1.14
C GLY A 210 -10.67 -7.44 1.04
N THR A 211 -10.25 -8.13 -0.04
CA THR A 211 -10.58 -9.54 -0.30
C THR A 211 -9.53 -10.18 -1.22
N LEU A 212 -9.59 -11.51 -1.37
CA LEU A 212 -8.84 -12.23 -2.39
C LEU A 212 -9.72 -12.46 -3.62
N TRP A 213 -9.23 -12.07 -4.79
CA TRP A 213 -9.79 -12.44 -6.08
C TRP A 213 -9.01 -13.61 -6.64
N VAL A 214 -9.71 -14.68 -6.99
CA VAL A 214 -9.14 -15.93 -7.49
C VAL A 214 -9.54 -16.11 -8.95
N ALA A 215 -8.56 -16.17 -9.85
CA ALA A 215 -8.75 -16.53 -11.24
C ALA A 215 -8.57 -18.04 -11.39
N ARG A 216 -9.63 -18.74 -11.83
CA ARG A 216 -9.63 -20.19 -11.97
C ARG A 216 -10.46 -20.65 -13.17
N ASP A 217 -10.12 -21.78 -13.71
CA ASP A 217 -11.01 -22.63 -14.50
C ASP A 217 -11.68 -23.70 -13.61
N ASN A 218 -12.26 -24.75 -14.21
CA ASN A 218 -13.00 -25.78 -13.49
C ASN A 218 -12.16 -26.51 -12.43
N ASN A 219 -10.84 -26.63 -12.61
CA ASN A 219 -9.98 -27.53 -11.83
C ASN A 219 -8.74 -26.84 -11.24
N THR A 220 -8.36 -25.65 -11.72
CA THR A 220 -7.06 -25.06 -11.41
C THR A 220 -7.19 -23.59 -11.01
N ILE A 221 -6.59 -23.22 -9.89
CA ILE A 221 -6.33 -21.82 -9.55
C ILE A 221 -5.08 -21.39 -10.33
N HIS A 222 -5.24 -20.41 -11.24
CA HIS A 222 -4.14 -19.87 -12.05
C HIS A 222 -3.43 -18.70 -11.38
N GLY A 223 -4.17 -17.95 -10.55
CA GLY A 223 -3.61 -16.83 -9.80
C GLY A 223 -4.57 -16.25 -8.80
N ILE A 224 -4.01 -15.47 -7.87
CA ILE A 224 -4.74 -14.82 -6.79
C ILE A 224 -4.23 -13.40 -6.64
N LEU A 225 -5.15 -12.43 -6.51
CA LEU A 225 -4.87 -11.06 -6.18
C LEU A 225 -5.48 -10.71 -4.82
N TRP A 226 -4.66 -10.24 -3.89
CA TRP A 226 -5.15 -9.57 -2.70
C TRP A 226 -5.40 -8.11 -3.05
N HIS A 227 -6.68 -7.76 -3.16
CA HIS A 227 -7.16 -6.41 -3.43
C HIS A 227 -7.62 -5.78 -2.13
N VAL A 228 -7.13 -4.60 -1.82
CA VAL A 228 -7.56 -3.78 -0.68
C VAL A 228 -7.95 -2.39 -1.16
N TRP A 229 -8.74 -1.67 -0.36
CA TRP A 229 -9.26 -0.36 -0.74
C TRP A 229 -9.55 0.51 0.48
N ASP A 230 -9.55 1.83 0.25
CA ASP A 230 -10.13 2.85 1.12
C ASP A 230 -11.20 3.64 0.37
N GLY A 231 -11.61 4.78 0.91
CA GLY A 231 -12.65 5.62 0.29
C GLY A 231 -12.26 6.26 -1.05
N GLN A 232 -10.97 6.27 -1.42
CA GLN A 232 -10.46 6.96 -2.61
C GLN A 232 -9.71 6.06 -3.58
N CYS A 233 -9.06 5.02 -3.09
CA CYS A 233 -8.12 4.21 -3.85
C CYS A 233 -8.34 2.71 -3.64
N GLY A 234 -8.21 1.93 -4.71
CA GLY A 234 -8.01 0.50 -4.67
C GLY A 234 -6.53 0.15 -4.86
N TYR A 235 -6.04 -0.93 -4.25
CA TYR A 235 -4.63 -1.30 -4.27
C TYR A 235 -4.44 -2.78 -4.63
N ALA A 236 -3.47 -3.07 -5.46
CA ALA A 236 -3.04 -4.44 -5.76
C ALA A 236 -2.00 -4.93 -4.74
N LEU A 237 -2.44 -5.17 -3.49
CA LEU A 237 -1.56 -5.42 -2.34
C LEU A 237 -0.61 -6.62 -2.53
N SER A 238 -1.09 -7.68 -3.12
CA SER A 238 -0.26 -8.86 -3.44
C SER A 238 -0.86 -9.64 -4.60
N LEU A 239 -0.03 -9.98 -5.57
CA LEU A 239 -0.41 -10.72 -6.77
C LEU A 239 0.43 -11.99 -6.87
N GLY A 240 -0.21 -13.16 -6.73
CA GLY A 240 0.42 -14.47 -6.78
C GLY A 240 0.00 -15.27 -8.00
N GLN A 241 0.96 -15.69 -8.82
CA GLN A 241 0.75 -16.64 -9.92
C GLN A 241 1.03 -18.06 -9.42
N ASN A 242 0.15 -19.00 -9.77
CA ASN A 242 0.40 -20.40 -9.55
C ASN A 242 1.66 -20.84 -10.35
N PRO A 243 2.71 -21.33 -9.69
CA PRO A 243 3.95 -21.71 -10.34
C PRO A 243 3.81 -22.93 -11.27
N GLU A 244 2.74 -23.73 -11.10
CA GLU A 244 2.43 -24.90 -11.91
C GLU A 244 1.47 -24.60 -13.08
N SER A 245 1.03 -23.34 -13.19
CA SER A 245 0.14 -22.89 -14.24
C SER A 245 0.88 -22.17 -15.35
N ASP A 246 0.68 -22.61 -16.59
CA ASP A 246 1.18 -21.93 -17.80
C ASP A 246 0.30 -20.72 -18.20
N ASN A 247 -0.85 -20.53 -17.54
CA ASN A 247 -1.79 -19.49 -17.92
C ASN A 247 -1.49 -18.15 -17.21
N TYR A 248 -0.39 -17.49 -17.61
CA TYR A 248 0.04 -16.18 -17.11
C TYR A 248 -0.99 -15.05 -17.35
N ARG A 249 -1.99 -15.25 -18.23
CA ARG A 249 -3.06 -14.29 -18.51
C ARG A 249 -3.96 -14.04 -17.31
N ALA A 250 -4.01 -14.97 -16.36
CA ALA A 250 -4.72 -14.81 -15.09
C ALA A 250 -4.35 -13.52 -14.35
N MET A 251 -3.05 -13.15 -14.36
CA MET A 251 -2.59 -11.91 -13.71
C MET A 251 -3.21 -10.66 -14.33
N SER A 252 -3.32 -10.64 -15.66
CA SER A 252 -3.94 -9.53 -16.39
C SER A 252 -5.45 -9.42 -16.09
N LEU A 253 -6.13 -10.56 -16.05
CA LEU A 253 -7.56 -10.64 -15.72
C LEU A 253 -7.85 -10.19 -14.28
N LEU A 254 -7.07 -10.64 -13.31
CA LEU A 254 -7.21 -10.27 -11.90
C LEU A 254 -7.04 -8.77 -11.68
N MET A 255 -6.00 -8.17 -12.25
CA MET A 255 -5.78 -6.72 -12.17
C MET A 255 -6.95 -5.95 -12.80
N TRP A 256 -7.40 -6.36 -13.99
CA TRP A 256 -8.55 -5.74 -14.64
C TRP A 256 -9.84 -5.88 -13.81
N HIS A 257 -10.07 -7.06 -13.24
CA HIS A 257 -11.21 -7.29 -12.35
C HIS A 257 -11.17 -6.38 -11.13
N ALA A 258 -10.03 -6.27 -10.45
CA ALA A 258 -9.86 -5.39 -9.29
C ALA A 258 -10.06 -3.91 -9.63
N MET A 259 -9.60 -3.45 -10.80
CA MET A 259 -9.86 -2.08 -11.28
C MET A 259 -11.36 -1.83 -11.48
N LYS A 260 -12.09 -2.77 -12.10
CA LYS A 260 -13.55 -2.68 -12.27
C LYS A 260 -14.27 -2.67 -10.93
N GLU A 261 -13.88 -3.52 -10.02
CA GLU A 261 -14.46 -3.59 -8.68
C GLU A 261 -14.19 -2.31 -7.88
N SER A 262 -12.96 -1.77 -7.93
CA SER A 262 -12.64 -0.46 -7.34
C SER A 262 -13.52 0.66 -7.90
N LYS A 263 -13.69 0.71 -9.23
CA LYS A 263 -14.58 1.68 -9.88
C LYS A 263 -16.03 1.51 -9.43
N ARG A 264 -16.53 0.27 -9.35
CA ARG A 264 -17.90 -0.05 -8.89
C ARG A 264 -18.12 0.40 -7.44
N ARG A 265 -17.08 0.34 -6.60
CA ARG A 265 -17.10 0.80 -5.21
C ARG A 265 -16.98 2.33 -5.07
N GLY A 266 -16.72 3.04 -6.16
CA GLY A 266 -16.61 4.50 -6.17
C GLY A 266 -15.20 5.05 -5.92
N GLN A 267 -14.17 4.19 -5.84
CA GLN A 267 -12.79 4.66 -5.79
C GLN A 267 -12.44 5.43 -7.07
N GLN A 268 -11.68 6.49 -6.91
CA GLN A 268 -11.28 7.36 -8.01
C GLN A 268 -9.96 6.94 -8.65
N THR A 269 -9.15 6.19 -7.92
CA THR A 269 -7.84 5.72 -8.38
C THR A 269 -7.64 4.24 -8.08
N PHE A 270 -6.72 3.62 -8.83
CA PHE A 270 -6.21 2.29 -8.53
C PHE A 270 -4.68 2.35 -8.54
N ASP A 271 -4.07 1.90 -7.44
CA ASP A 271 -2.62 1.83 -7.29
C ASP A 271 -2.13 0.40 -7.54
N CYS A 272 -1.24 0.24 -8.51
CA CYS A 272 -0.58 -1.04 -8.78
C CYS A 272 0.49 -1.40 -7.73
N GLU A 273 0.71 -0.55 -6.72
CA GLU A 273 1.76 -0.63 -5.69
C GLU A 273 3.19 -0.70 -6.23
N GLY A 274 3.36 -0.42 -7.50
CA GLY A 274 4.63 -0.23 -8.17
C GLY A 274 5.66 -1.34 -8.00
N SER A 275 6.75 -1.21 -8.69
CA SER A 275 7.93 -2.05 -8.48
C SER A 275 9.17 -1.42 -9.11
N MET A 276 10.32 -1.64 -8.47
CA MET A 276 11.64 -1.35 -9.03
C MET A 276 12.21 -2.55 -9.82
N ASP A 277 11.54 -3.72 -9.79
CA ASP A 277 11.87 -4.88 -10.64
C ASP A 277 11.44 -4.60 -12.08
N PRO A 278 12.35 -4.60 -13.07
CA PRO A 278 12.03 -4.20 -14.45
C PRO A 278 10.93 -5.06 -15.13
N GLY A 279 10.78 -6.33 -14.74
CA GLY A 279 9.74 -7.21 -15.26
C GLY A 279 8.37 -6.83 -14.75
N VAL A 280 8.25 -6.62 -13.45
CA VAL A 280 7.01 -6.21 -12.77
C VAL A 280 6.63 -4.79 -13.18
N GLU A 281 7.59 -3.86 -13.24
CA GLU A 281 7.38 -2.48 -13.72
C GLU A 281 6.77 -2.47 -15.15
N ARG A 282 7.31 -3.29 -16.05
CA ARG A 282 6.81 -3.40 -17.42
C ARG A 282 5.35 -3.91 -17.45
N PHE A 283 5.00 -4.83 -16.57
CA PHE A 283 3.66 -5.38 -16.45
C PHE A 283 2.70 -4.28 -15.98
N TYR A 284 2.97 -3.57 -14.88
CA TYR A 284 2.11 -2.50 -14.38
C TYR A 284 1.98 -1.33 -15.35
N ARG A 285 3.08 -0.90 -16.00
CA ARG A 285 3.06 0.13 -17.04
C ARG A 285 2.13 -0.21 -18.21
N SER A 286 1.92 -1.51 -18.49
CA SER A 286 1.05 -1.95 -19.60
C SER A 286 -0.43 -1.64 -19.38
N PHE A 287 -0.86 -1.35 -18.16
CA PHE A 287 -2.24 -0.95 -17.83
C PHE A 287 -2.57 0.50 -18.17
N GLY A 288 -1.60 1.28 -18.64
CA GLY A 288 -1.83 2.66 -19.09
C GLY A 288 -1.94 3.69 -17.96
N GLY A 289 -1.58 3.30 -16.74
CA GLY A 289 -1.55 4.20 -15.59
C GLY A 289 -0.43 5.25 -15.69
N ARG A 290 -0.61 6.36 -14.98
CA ARG A 290 0.41 7.40 -14.81
C ARG A 290 1.47 6.92 -13.82
N ARG A 291 2.75 7.04 -14.20
CA ARG A 291 3.86 6.84 -13.27
C ARG A 291 3.87 7.94 -12.23
N GLU A 292 3.87 7.55 -10.97
CA GLU A 292 3.96 8.48 -9.85
C GLU A 292 5.17 8.12 -8.98
N LEU A 293 5.93 9.14 -8.59
CA LEU A 293 7.06 8.97 -7.69
C LEU A 293 6.62 9.18 -6.25
N TYR A 294 7.22 8.43 -5.34
CA TYR A 294 7.04 8.62 -3.91
C TYR A 294 8.37 8.58 -3.16
N LEU A 295 8.40 9.27 -2.05
CA LEU A 295 9.57 9.37 -1.19
C LEU A 295 9.69 8.17 -0.27
N VAL A 296 10.91 7.68 -0.08
CA VAL A 296 11.26 6.79 1.03
C VAL A 296 12.15 7.57 1.98
N LEU A 297 11.64 7.84 3.16
CA LEU A 297 12.37 8.54 4.21
C LEU A 297 13.24 7.55 4.98
N SER A 298 14.50 7.89 5.19
CA SER A 298 15.42 7.03 5.92
C SER A 298 16.33 7.82 6.86
N LYS A 299 16.71 7.18 7.96
CA LYS A 299 17.73 7.63 8.90
C LYS A 299 18.32 6.41 9.58
N ASN A 300 19.63 6.37 9.77
CA ASN A 300 20.27 5.27 10.48
C ASN A 300 21.41 5.82 11.37
N GLU A 301 21.11 5.99 12.64
CA GLU A 301 22.09 6.43 13.66
C GLU A 301 22.70 5.26 14.42
N SER A 302 22.23 4.02 14.25
CA SER A 302 22.69 2.84 14.95
C SER A 302 23.91 2.20 14.28
N ALA A 303 25.05 2.21 14.95
CA ALA A 303 26.25 1.48 14.50
C ALA A 303 26.02 -0.04 14.41
N VAL A 304 25.24 -0.60 15.35
CA VAL A 304 24.85 -2.01 15.37
C VAL A 304 24.01 -2.38 14.15
N TRP A 305 23.10 -1.51 13.78
CA TRP A 305 22.24 -1.74 12.61
C TRP A 305 23.01 -1.61 11.29
N LYS A 306 23.93 -0.65 11.19
CA LYS A 306 24.84 -0.50 10.04
C LYS A 306 25.68 -1.77 9.84
N LEU A 307 26.30 -2.29 10.91
CA LEU A 307 27.08 -3.52 10.85
C LEU A 307 26.22 -4.72 10.39
N LYS A 308 25.00 -4.84 10.89
CA LYS A 308 24.08 -5.92 10.52
C LYS A 308 23.63 -5.84 9.05
N GLN A 309 23.52 -4.66 8.49
CA GLN A 309 23.22 -4.47 7.06
C GLN A 309 24.40 -4.90 6.18
N MET A 310 25.64 -4.59 6.58
CA MET A 310 26.85 -5.01 5.86
C MET A 310 27.03 -6.54 5.81
N ILE A 311 26.56 -7.27 6.84
CA ILE A 311 26.68 -8.75 6.90
C ILE A 311 25.58 -9.42 6.05
N ARG A 312 24.48 -8.72 5.71
CA ARG A 312 23.34 -9.27 4.98
C ARG A 312 23.29 -8.91 3.49
N GLY A 313 24.09 -7.96 3.04
CA GLY A 313 24.31 -7.62 1.62
C GLY A 313 25.42 -8.47 1.05
#